data_571618a9355fa6d1cc3ec25f333ff77b
#
_entry.id   571618a9355fa6d1cc3ec25f333ff77b
#
_cell.length_a   1.000
_cell.length_b   1.000
_cell.length_c   1.000
_cell.angle_alpha   90.00
_cell.angle_beta   90.00
_cell.angle_gamma   90.00
#
_symmetry.space_group_name_H-M   'P 1'
#
loop_
_entity.id
_entity.type
_entity.pdbx_description
1 polymer ?
#
loop_
_entity_poly.entity_id
_entity_poly.type
_entity_poly.pdbx_seq_one_letter_code
_entity_poly.pdbx_strand_id
1 'polypeptide(L)'
;MTEQSKSHFVFKPIVRGIAIKGSEELFPVGKVYCVGKNYADHAKEMGGSVDKDQPFFFSKPPQAITQLAKIPFPTQTENLHHEVELVVFLKSECSNISPSKASQHIFGYAVGVDLTKRDLQAVAKKNGRPWELSKGFDNSAPISKIHKKEGQLIEHGEISLKVNGEVKQSSNLLNMSWKIDELISWLSKFITLKPGDIIFTGTPAGVSKLNHNDEIEAEIENIGSLSFKLIG
;
A
#
# COMPACT_ATOMS: atom_id res chain seq x y z
N MET A 1 -18.87 -4.11 29.18
CA MET A 1 -18.37 -5.25 28.37
C MET A 1 -19.60 -5.99 27.86
N THR A 2 -20.01 -5.70 26.65
CA THR A 2 -21.10 -6.44 25.99
C THR A 2 -20.55 -7.79 25.59
N GLU A 3 -21.16 -8.87 26.08
CA GLU A 3 -20.94 -10.24 25.61
C GLU A 3 -21.12 -10.25 24.08
N GLN A 4 -20.00 -10.34 23.35
CA GLN A 4 -20.06 -10.77 21.96
C GLN A 4 -20.58 -12.21 22.01
N SER A 5 -21.84 -12.40 21.62
CA SER A 5 -22.42 -13.73 21.40
C SER A 5 -21.37 -14.56 20.65
N LYS A 6 -21.13 -15.80 21.08
CA LYS A 6 -20.28 -16.76 20.36
C LYS A 6 -20.91 -16.99 18.99
N SER A 7 -20.56 -16.14 18.04
CA SER A 7 -21.04 -16.25 16.67
C SER A 7 -20.51 -17.54 16.07
N HIS A 8 -21.39 -18.46 15.68
CA HIS A 8 -21.02 -19.69 14.97
C HIS A 8 -20.99 -19.37 13.47
N PHE A 9 -19.79 -19.24 12.94
CA PHE A 9 -19.62 -19.05 11.48
C PHE A 9 -19.77 -20.41 10.76
N VAL A 10 -20.34 -20.41 9.57
CA VAL A 10 -20.46 -21.61 8.71
C VAL A 10 -19.08 -22.21 8.41
N PHE A 11 -18.07 -21.35 8.28
CA PHE A 11 -16.65 -21.72 8.16
C PHE A 11 -15.79 -20.71 8.92
N LYS A 12 -14.62 -21.13 9.38
CA LYS A 12 -13.71 -20.28 10.16
C LYS A 12 -13.25 -19.07 9.33
N PRO A 13 -13.48 -17.82 9.80
CA PRO A 13 -12.97 -16.65 9.12
C PRO A 13 -11.43 -16.68 9.03
N ILE A 14 -10.91 -16.33 7.85
CA ILE A 14 -9.46 -16.20 7.62
C ILE A 14 -9.09 -14.74 7.83
N VAL A 15 -8.28 -14.46 8.84
CA VAL A 15 -7.68 -13.15 9.08
C VAL A 15 -6.26 -13.19 8.53
N ARG A 16 -5.94 -12.31 7.58
CA ARG A 16 -4.57 -12.12 7.10
C ARG A 16 -3.76 -11.44 8.20
N GLY A 17 -2.60 -11.98 8.55
CA GLY A 17 -1.68 -11.39 9.51
C GLY A 17 -0.39 -10.94 8.82
N ILE A 18 0.19 -9.83 9.27
CA ILE A 18 1.48 -9.32 8.82
C ILE A 18 2.47 -9.38 9.97
N ALA A 19 3.65 -9.94 9.71
CA ALA A 19 4.72 -10.05 10.70
C ALA A 19 5.24 -8.66 11.10
N ILE A 20 5.51 -8.50 12.42
CA ILE A 20 6.09 -7.30 13.00
C ILE A 20 7.58 -7.56 13.27
N LYS A 21 8.44 -6.60 12.91
CA LYS A 21 9.89 -6.71 13.16
C LYS A 21 10.15 -6.78 14.66
N GLY A 22 10.84 -7.85 15.10
CA GLY A 22 11.18 -8.05 16.51
C GLY A 22 10.03 -8.51 17.41
N SER A 23 8.93 -9.04 16.84
CA SER A 23 7.80 -9.60 17.57
C SER A 23 7.36 -10.92 16.97
N GLU A 24 6.78 -11.79 17.80
CA GLU A 24 6.07 -13.01 17.36
C GLU A 24 4.59 -12.74 17.03
N GLU A 25 4.09 -11.57 17.40
CA GLU A 25 2.72 -11.17 17.11
C GLU A 25 2.54 -10.82 15.63
N LEU A 26 1.31 -11.02 15.15
CA LEU A 26 0.89 -10.64 13.81
C LEU A 26 -0.09 -9.46 13.89
N PHE A 27 0.11 -8.49 13.02
CA PHE A 27 -0.84 -7.40 12.84
C PHE A 27 -2.00 -7.89 11.97
N PRO A 28 -3.26 -7.85 12.45
CA PRO A 28 -4.41 -8.29 11.68
C PRO A 28 -4.75 -7.28 10.58
N VAL A 29 -4.93 -7.74 9.36
CA VAL A 29 -5.26 -6.88 8.22
C VAL A 29 -6.76 -6.62 8.17
N GLY A 30 -7.14 -5.35 8.25
CA GLY A 30 -8.46 -4.83 7.98
C GLY A 30 -8.63 -4.43 6.52
N LYS A 31 -9.10 -3.20 6.27
CA LYS A 31 -9.21 -2.65 4.92
C LYS A 31 -7.85 -2.15 4.43
N VAL A 32 -7.65 -2.24 3.12
CA VAL A 32 -6.43 -1.73 2.46
C VAL A 32 -6.84 -0.59 1.53
N TYR A 33 -6.47 0.61 1.91
CA TYR A 33 -6.64 1.83 1.12
C TYR A 33 -5.35 2.14 0.38
N CYS A 34 -5.48 2.65 -0.83
CA CYS A 34 -4.34 3.05 -1.65
C CYS A 34 -4.57 4.47 -2.19
N VAL A 35 -3.51 5.25 -2.25
CA VAL A 35 -3.54 6.63 -2.74
C VAL A 35 -2.96 6.70 -4.13
N GLY A 36 -3.74 7.13 -5.09
CA GLY A 36 -3.27 7.36 -6.46
C GLY A 36 -2.70 8.76 -6.65
N LYS A 37 -1.64 8.87 -7.47
CA LYS A 37 -1.05 10.15 -7.91
C LYS A 37 -0.55 11.05 -6.78
N ASN A 38 0.09 10.48 -5.76
CA ASN A 38 0.57 11.25 -4.60
C ASN A 38 1.99 11.83 -4.76
N TYR A 39 2.65 11.61 -5.90
CA TYR A 39 3.92 12.24 -6.26
C TYR A 39 3.74 12.98 -7.58
N ALA A 40 4.15 14.26 -7.63
CA ALA A 40 3.91 15.12 -8.79
C ALA A 40 4.53 14.56 -10.08
N ASP A 41 5.76 14.06 -10.00
CA ASP A 41 6.47 13.50 -11.17
C ASP A 41 5.80 12.21 -11.65
N HIS A 42 5.33 11.34 -10.75
CA HIS A 42 4.55 10.16 -11.13
C HIS A 42 3.20 10.54 -11.75
N ALA A 43 2.50 11.52 -11.18
CA ALA A 43 1.25 11.99 -11.76
C ALA A 43 1.44 12.49 -13.20
N LYS A 44 2.54 13.22 -13.47
CA LYS A 44 2.93 13.70 -14.79
C LYS A 44 3.32 12.54 -15.72
N GLU A 45 4.11 11.57 -15.25
CA GLU A 45 4.47 10.34 -15.98
C GLU A 45 3.22 9.60 -16.48
N MET A 46 2.17 9.58 -15.65
CA MET A 46 0.89 8.93 -15.94
C MET A 46 -0.10 9.81 -16.73
N GLY A 47 0.38 10.92 -17.30
CA GLY A 47 -0.41 11.82 -18.16
C GLY A 47 -1.43 12.67 -17.39
N GLY A 48 -1.17 13.00 -16.14
CA GLY A 48 -2.05 13.82 -15.31
C GLY A 48 -1.31 14.76 -14.38
N SER A 49 -2.01 15.22 -13.36
CA SER A 49 -1.47 16.05 -12.28
C SER A 49 -1.98 15.55 -10.93
N VAL A 50 -1.33 15.99 -9.86
CA VAL A 50 -1.86 15.81 -8.51
C VAL A 50 -3.07 16.72 -8.34
N ASP A 51 -4.15 16.18 -7.82
CA ASP A 51 -5.27 16.97 -7.33
C ASP A 51 -4.88 17.55 -5.96
N LYS A 52 -4.87 18.86 -5.83
CA LYS A 52 -4.52 19.57 -4.59
C LYS A 52 -5.72 19.80 -3.67
N ASP A 53 -6.94 19.62 -4.19
CA ASP A 53 -8.18 19.83 -3.45
C ASP A 53 -8.61 18.54 -2.76
N GLN A 54 -8.32 17.38 -3.37
CA GLN A 54 -8.66 16.08 -2.80
C GLN A 54 -7.70 14.97 -3.20
N PRO A 55 -7.30 14.09 -2.27
CA PRO A 55 -6.53 12.89 -2.61
C PRO A 55 -7.45 11.86 -3.29
N PHE A 56 -6.89 11.14 -4.26
CA PHE A 56 -7.58 10.07 -4.95
C PHE A 56 -7.33 8.74 -4.26
N PHE A 57 -8.40 8.05 -3.83
CA PHE A 57 -8.32 6.75 -3.18
C PHE A 57 -8.92 5.64 -4.04
N PHE A 58 -8.32 4.46 -3.92
CA PHE A 58 -8.88 3.18 -4.33
C PHE A 58 -8.54 2.13 -3.26
N SER A 59 -8.98 0.90 -3.41
CA SER A 59 -8.72 -0.14 -2.41
C SER A 59 -8.16 -1.41 -3.06
N LYS A 60 -7.47 -2.20 -2.23
CA LYS A 60 -7.16 -3.60 -2.50
C LYS A 60 -7.87 -4.48 -1.47
N PRO A 61 -8.27 -5.71 -1.81
CA PRO A 61 -8.80 -6.62 -0.80
C PRO A 61 -7.68 -7.05 0.16
N PRO A 62 -7.98 -7.37 1.44
CA PRO A 62 -6.98 -7.88 2.39
C PRO A 62 -6.19 -9.09 1.87
N GLN A 63 -6.79 -9.89 0.99
CA GLN A 63 -6.18 -11.07 0.35
C GLN A 63 -5.06 -10.71 -0.63
N ALA A 64 -5.02 -9.46 -1.12
CA ALA A 64 -3.94 -8.97 -1.97
C ALA A 64 -2.60 -8.84 -1.24
N ILE A 65 -2.62 -8.66 0.10
CA ILE A 65 -1.43 -8.54 0.92
C ILE A 65 -0.66 -9.86 0.97
N THR A 66 0.65 -9.79 0.75
CA THR A 66 1.53 -10.96 0.79
C THR A 66 2.91 -10.62 1.34
N GLN A 67 3.53 -11.60 2.02
CA GLN A 67 4.93 -11.57 2.46
C GLN A 67 5.72 -12.74 1.82
N LEU A 68 5.24 -13.25 0.69
CA LEU A 68 5.91 -14.34 -0.03
C LEU A 68 7.20 -13.84 -0.70
N ALA A 69 8.28 -14.59 -0.53
CA ALA A 69 9.54 -14.34 -1.24
C ALA A 69 9.49 -14.71 -2.73
N LYS A 70 8.54 -15.56 -3.11
CA LYS A 70 8.27 -15.97 -4.50
C LYS A 70 6.79 -15.75 -4.78
N ILE A 71 6.50 -14.88 -5.73
CA ILE A 71 5.14 -14.49 -6.09
C ILE A 71 4.85 -14.99 -7.50
N PRO A 72 3.76 -15.76 -7.70
CA PRO A 72 3.36 -16.16 -9.05
C PRO A 72 3.10 -14.93 -9.92
N PHE A 73 3.62 -14.94 -11.15
CA PHE A 73 3.28 -13.89 -12.11
C PHE A 73 1.77 -13.94 -12.40
N PRO A 74 1.05 -12.81 -12.27
CA PRO A 74 -0.40 -12.83 -12.39
C PRO A 74 -0.84 -13.15 -13.82
N THR A 75 -1.87 -13.96 -13.94
CA THR A 75 -2.52 -14.25 -15.23
C THR A 75 -3.29 -13.03 -15.77
N GLN A 76 -3.68 -13.07 -17.04
CA GLN A 76 -4.54 -12.06 -17.68
C GLN A 76 -3.92 -10.65 -17.71
N THR A 77 -2.61 -10.58 -17.85
CA THR A 77 -1.87 -9.33 -18.11
C THR A 77 -0.56 -9.63 -18.84
N GLU A 78 -0.19 -8.76 -19.73
CA GLU A 78 1.13 -8.74 -20.37
C GLU A 78 1.94 -7.48 -19.98
N ASN A 79 1.38 -6.67 -19.09
CA ASN A 79 1.98 -5.40 -18.69
C ASN A 79 1.81 -5.16 -17.18
N LEU A 80 2.48 -6.01 -16.37
CA LEU A 80 2.55 -5.86 -14.93
C LEU A 80 3.59 -4.79 -14.57
N HIS A 81 3.24 -3.81 -13.73
CA HIS A 81 4.15 -2.76 -13.25
C HIS A 81 4.35 -2.86 -11.74
N HIS A 82 5.50 -2.37 -11.27
CA HIS A 82 5.80 -2.12 -9.87
C HIS A 82 5.50 -0.68 -9.49
N GLU A 83 5.12 -0.45 -8.24
CA GLU A 83 4.90 0.86 -7.61
C GLU A 83 5.34 0.75 -6.15
N VAL A 84 6.57 1.21 -5.81
CA VAL A 84 7.06 1.19 -4.41
C VAL A 84 6.37 2.25 -3.59
N GLU A 85 5.94 1.90 -2.37
CA GLU A 85 5.17 2.79 -1.51
C GLU A 85 5.54 2.64 -0.03
N LEU A 86 5.48 3.74 0.70
CA LEU A 86 5.38 3.68 2.16
C LEU A 86 3.99 3.18 2.52
N VAL A 87 3.92 2.26 3.47
CA VAL A 87 2.65 1.70 3.95
C VAL A 87 2.46 2.03 5.41
N VAL A 88 1.31 2.60 5.76
CA VAL A 88 0.94 3.03 7.11
C VAL A 88 -0.06 2.04 7.71
N PHE A 89 0.15 1.67 8.97
CA PHE A 89 -0.71 0.75 9.74
C PHE A 89 -1.42 1.49 10.84
N LEU A 90 -2.74 1.29 10.98
CA LEU A 90 -3.56 1.95 12.00
C LEU A 90 -3.86 1.01 13.18
N LYS A 91 -3.65 1.49 14.40
CA LYS A 91 -3.85 0.74 15.66
C LYS A 91 -5.16 1.04 16.39
N SER A 92 -5.84 2.09 16.01
CA SER A 92 -7.04 2.54 16.74
C SER A 92 -8.05 3.18 15.81
N GLU A 93 -9.31 3.11 16.24
CA GLU A 93 -10.43 3.73 15.53
C GLU A 93 -10.31 5.25 15.49
N CYS A 94 -10.64 5.84 14.33
CA CYS A 94 -10.80 7.28 14.19
C CYS A 94 -11.83 7.64 13.09
N SER A 95 -12.52 8.75 13.31
CA SER A 95 -13.51 9.30 12.40
C SER A 95 -13.50 10.82 12.51
N ASN A 96 -13.50 11.50 11.38
CA ASN A 96 -13.53 12.96 11.26
C ASN A 96 -12.48 13.67 12.14
N ILE A 97 -11.24 13.20 12.11
CA ILE A 97 -10.13 13.77 12.89
C ILE A 97 -9.39 14.86 12.11
N SER A 98 -8.76 15.80 12.83
CA SER A 98 -7.82 16.75 12.24
C SER A 98 -6.46 16.10 11.93
N PRO A 99 -5.65 16.63 10.98
CA PRO A 99 -4.30 16.10 10.70
C PRO A 99 -3.44 16.01 11.96
N SER A 100 -3.48 16.99 12.87
CA SER A 100 -2.72 17.00 14.11
C SER A 100 -2.99 15.85 15.07
N LYS A 101 -4.12 15.13 14.89
CA LYS A 101 -4.48 13.94 15.67
C LYS A 101 -4.12 12.63 14.99
N ALA A 102 -3.70 12.65 13.72
CA ALA A 102 -3.51 11.44 12.93
C ALA A 102 -2.41 10.53 13.48
N SER A 103 -1.29 11.12 13.95
CA SER A 103 -0.13 10.34 14.41
C SER A 103 -0.47 9.36 15.54
N GLN A 104 -1.34 9.72 16.47
CA GLN A 104 -1.72 8.87 17.61
C GLN A 104 -2.40 7.56 17.21
N HIS A 105 -2.95 7.49 15.98
CA HIS A 105 -3.62 6.31 15.43
C HIS A 105 -2.65 5.38 14.68
N ILE A 106 -1.40 5.82 14.46
CA ILE A 106 -0.39 5.04 13.72
C ILE A 106 0.25 3.99 14.64
N PHE A 107 0.29 2.73 14.16
CA PHE A 107 1.02 1.62 14.75
C PHE A 107 2.46 1.56 14.27
N GLY A 108 2.67 1.71 12.96
CA GLY A 108 3.97 1.59 12.33
C GLY A 108 3.88 1.65 10.81
N TYR A 109 4.98 1.26 10.18
CA TYR A 109 5.20 1.41 8.75
C TYR A 109 5.83 0.16 8.14
N ALA A 110 5.64 -0.03 6.83
CA ALA A 110 6.36 -1.02 6.06
C ALA A 110 6.71 -0.48 4.66
N VAL A 111 7.58 -1.20 3.97
CA VAL A 111 7.79 -1.05 2.53
C VAL A 111 6.78 -1.93 1.83
N GLY A 112 6.03 -1.38 0.88
CA GLY A 112 5.11 -2.13 0.04
C GLY A 112 5.36 -1.91 -1.44
N VAL A 113 4.80 -2.80 -2.26
CA VAL A 113 4.76 -2.63 -3.71
C VAL A 113 3.31 -2.83 -4.18
N ASP A 114 2.73 -1.78 -4.79
CA ASP A 114 1.42 -1.86 -5.42
C ASP A 114 1.58 -2.40 -6.85
N LEU A 115 1.55 -3.73 -6.99
CA LEU A 115 1.58 -4.37 -8.30
C LEU A 115 0.31 -4.05 -9.09
N THR A 116 0.52 -3.63 -10.34
CA THR A 116 -0.53 -3.09 -11.19
C THR A 116 -0.54 -3.76 -12.56
N LYS A 117 -1.66 -4.39 -12.93
CA LYS A 117 -1.91 -4.81 -14.31
C LYS A 117 -2.23 -3.56 -15.14
N ARG A 118 -1.18 -2.96 -15.72
CA ARG A 118 -1.25 -1.61 -16.33
C ARG A 118 -2.15 -1.57 -17.56
N ASP A 119 -2.15 -2.64 -18.34
CA ASP A 119 -3.04 -2.84 -19.49
C ASP A 119 -4.52 -2.81 -19.08
N LEU A 120 -4.90 -3.56 -18.03
CA LEU A 120 -6.27 -3.56 -17.51
C LEU A 120 -6.65 -2.21 -16.90
N GLN A 121 -5.71 -1.56 -16.19
CA GLN A 121 -5.95 -0.22 -15.65
C GLN A 121 -6.21 0.80 -16.76
N ALA A 122 -5.46 0.75 -17.86
CA ALA A 122 -5.64 1.65 -18.98
C ALA A 122 -7.05 1.49 -19.59
N VAL A 123 -7.52 0.25 -19.76
CA VAL A 123 -8.89 -0.03 -20.23
C VAL A 123 -9.94 0.48 -19.23
N ALA A 124 -9.73 0.26 -17.93
CA ALA A 124 -10.65 0.73 -16.90
C ALA A 124 -10.73 2.27 -16.88
N LYS A 125 -9.59 2.96 -16.94
CA LYS A 125 -9.53 4.43 -17.01
C LYS A 125 -10.25 4.98 -18.24
N LYS A 126 -10.00 4.40 -19.42
CA LYS A 126 -10.64 4.83 -20.68
C LYS A 126 -12.17 4.72 -20.64
N ASN A 127 -12.69 3.71 -19.94
CA ASN A 127 -14.11 3.41 -19.89
C ASN A 127 -14.79 3.90 -18.60
N GLY A 128 -14.12 4.65 -17.73
CA GLY A 128 -14.67 5.11 -16.45
C GLY A 128 -15.08 3.98 -15.50
N ARG A 129 -14.37 2.83 -15.56
CA ARG A 129 -14.67 1.63 -14.75
C ARG A 129 -13.79 1.56 -13.49
N PRO A 130 -14.24 0.85 -12.43
CA PRO A 130 -13.42 0.56 -11.25
C PRO A 130 -12.11 -0.15 -11.63
N TRP A 131 -11.06 0.05 -10.80
CA TRP A 131 -9.72 -0.52 -11.03
C TRP A 131 -9.53 -1.91 -10.40
N GLU A 132 -10.58 -2.53 -9.90
CA GLU A 132 -10.53 -3.78 -9.12
C GLU A 132 -9.70 -4.87 -9.80
N LEU A 133 -9.97 -5.19 -11.07
CA LEU A 133 -9.24 -6.23 -11.80
C LEU A 133 -7.76 -5.89 -12.06
N SER A 134 -7.41 -4.62 -12.05
CA SER A 134 -6.05 -4.15 -12.28
C SER A 134 -5.23 -3.97 -10.99
N LYS A 135 -5.88 -3.78 -9.85
CA LYS A 135 -5.26 -3.45 -8.56
C LYS A 135 -5.53 -4.47 -7.46
N GLY A 136 -6.69 -5.15 -7.49
CA GLY A 136 -7.18 -6.01 -6.41
C GLY A 136 -6.95 -7.51 -6.61
N PHE A 137 -5.99 -7.94 -7.45
CA PHE A 137 -5.71 -9.36 -7.70
C PHE A 137 -4.83 -9.97 -6.59
N ASP A 138 -4.80 -11.30 -6.52
CA ASP A 138 -4.05 -12.05 -5.52
C ASP A 138 -2.57 -11.70 -5.52
N ASN A 139 -2.00 -11.51 -4.31
CA ASN A 139 -0.61 -11.13 -4.09
C ASN A 139 -0.20 -9.80 -4.75
N SER A 140 -1.14 -8.94 -5.07
CA SER A 140 -0.86 -7.65 -5.71
C SER A 140 -0.32 -6.58 -4.76
N ALA A 141 -0.15 -6.90 -3.49
CA ALA A 141 0.41 -6.00 -2.48
C ALA A 141 1.50 -6.70 -1.63
N PRO A 142 2.66 -7.02 -2.24
CA PRO A 142 3.82 -7.46 -1.48
C PRO A 142 4.22 -6.41 -0.44
N ILE A 143 4.56 -6.89 0.78
CA ILE A 143 4.86 -6.00 1.91
C ILE A 143 5.96 -6.57 2.80
N SER A 144 6.82 -5.69 3.32
CA SER A 144 7.84 -6.07 4.30
C SER A 144 7.22 -6.37 5.68
N LYS A 145 8.06 -6.79 6.65
CA LYS A 145 7.66 -6.76 8.05
C LYS A 145 7.37 -5.33 8.50
N ILE A 146 6.43 -5.16 9.42
CA ILE A 146 6.10 -3.85 9.97
C ILE A 146 7.22 -3.38 10.89
N HIS A 147 7.72 -2.17 10.67
CA HIS A 147 8.56 -1.45 11.59
C HIS A 147 7.67 -0.64 12.55
N LYS A 148 7.59 -1.07 13.80
CA LYS A 148 6.77 -0.41 14.82
C LYS A 148 7.33 0.98 15.14
N LYS A 149 6.52 2.02 14.93
CA LYS A 149 6.81 3.44 15.20
C LYS A 149 5.54 4.15 15.65
N GLU A 150 5.02 3.71 16.79
CA GLU A 150 3.75 4.21 17.31
C GLU A 150 3.76 5.71 17.55
N GLY A 151 2.74 6.38 17.04
CA GLY A 151 2.54 7.80 17.24
C GLY A 151 3.52 8.72 16.53
N GLN A 152 4.42 8.19 15.69
CA GLN A 152 5.41 8.98 14.96
C GLN A 152 4.95 9.20 13.51
N LEU A 153 5.07 10.44 13.03
CA LEU A 153 4.94 10.76 11.60
C LEU A 153 6.29 10.62 10.91
N ILE A 154 6.30 9.96 9.75
CA ILE A 154 7.47 9.87 8.87
C ILE A 154 7.25 10.85 7.73
N GLU A 155 8.02 11.94 7.70
CA GLU A 155 7.86 13.00 6.73
C GLU A 155 8.95 13.01 5.66
N HIS A 156 10.08 12.34 5.91
CA HIS A 156 11.24 12.29 5.01
C HIS A 156 11.91 10.91 5.06
N GLY A 157 12.79 10.65 4.12
CA GLY A 157 13.55 9.42 3.96
C GLY A 157 13.57 9.00 2.49
N GLU A 158 14.67 8.39 2.07
CA GLU A 158 14.79 7.86 0.72
C GLU A 158 13.84 6.68 0.52
N ILE A 159 13.21 6.61 -0.65
CA ILE A 159 12.39 5.51 -1.13
C ILE A 159 12.90 5.06 -2.50
N SER A 160 13.20 3.78 -2.65
CA SER A 160 13.74 3.25 -3.89
C SER A 160 13.25 1.84 -4.21
N LEU A 161 13.31 1.49 -5.51
CA LEU A 161 13.04 0.15 -5.98
C LEU A 161 14.01 -0.20 -7.12
N LYS A 162 14.55 -1.41 -7.05
CA LYS A 162 15.39 -2.03 -8.07
C LYS A 162 14.69 -3.23 -8.69
N VAL A 163 14.93 -3.45 -9.97
CA VAL A 163 14.57 -4.67 -10.69
C VAL A 163 15.85 -5.27 -11.23
N ASN A 164 16.16 -6.51 -10.87
CA ASN A 164 17.40 -7.23 -11.24
C ASN A 164 18.67 -6.40 -10.94
N GLY A 165 18.70 -5.71 -9.80
CA GLY A 165 19.81 -4.86 -9.34
C GLY A 165 19.84 -3.45 -9.96
N GLU A 166 19.03 -3.15 -10.99
CA GLU A 166 18.94 -1.83 -11.63
C GLU A 166 17.90 -0.95 -10.94
N VAL A 167 18.28 0.27 -10.53
CA VAL A 167 17.35 1.26 -9.93
C VAL A 167 16.32 1.71 -10.96
N LYS A 168 15.04 1.49 -10.66
CA LYS A 168 13.89 1.92 -11.47
C LYS A 168 13.14 3.09 -10.86
N GLN A 169 12.96 3.07 -9.53
CA GLN A 169 12.32 4.17 -8.80
C GLN A 169 13.29 4.67 -7.73
N SER A 170 13.41 5.98 -7.59
CA SER A 170 14.20 6.64 -6.53
C SER A 170 13.61 8.01 -6.25
N SER A 171 13.31 8.30 -4.99
CA SER A 171 12.72 9.58 -4.56
C SER A 171 12.93 9.78 -3.05
N ASN A 172 12.27 10.79 -2.52
CA ASN A 172 12.19 11.04 -1.08
C ASN A 172 10.73 11.17 -0.65
N LEU A 173 10.40 10.72 0.56
CA LEU A 173 9.06 10.82 1.13
C LEU A 173 8.58 12.28 1.26
N LEU A 174 9.51 13.25 1.34
CA LEU A 174 9.21 14.68 1.28
C LEU A 174 8.44 15.07 0.01
N ASN A 175 8.60 14.32 -1.08
CA ASN A 175 7.96 14.61 -2.37
C ASN A 175 6.51 14.13 -2.46
N MET A 176 5.97 13.50 -1.39
CA MET A 176 4.53 13.23 -1.30
C MET A 176 3.76 14.55 -1.29
N SER A 177 2.77 14.66 -2.16
CA SER A 177 1.91 15.84 -2.29
C SER A 177 0.92 15.95 -1.12
N TRP A 178 0.33 14.82 -0.74
CA TRP A 178 -0.49 14.66 0.45
C TRP A 178 0.31 13.93 1.51
N LYS A 179 0.49 14.55 2.67
CA LYS A 179 1.23 13.97 3.78
C LYS A 179 0.39 12.91 4.51
N ILE A 180 1.05 12.06 5.28
CA ILE A 180 0.40 10.92 5.96
C ILE A 180 -0.76 11.36 6.85
N ASP A 181 -0.56 12.40 7.63
CA ASP A 181 -1.56 12.97 8.53
C ASP A 181 -2.74 13.58 7.78
N GLU A 182 -2.49 14.22 6.64
CA GLU A 182 -3.54 14.73 5.75
C GLU A 182 -4.35 13.60 5.13
N LEU A 183 -3.70 12.52 4.67
CA LEU A 183 -4.37 11.34 4.11
C LEU A 183 -5.27 10.67 5.13
N ILE A 184 -4.77 10.42 6.35
CA ILE A 184 -5.56 9.82 7.44
C ILE A 184 -6.74 10.72 7.80
N SER A 185 -6.49 12.02 7.99
CA SER A 185 -7.52 13.00 8.28
C SER A 185 -8.60 13.03 7.20
N TRP A 186 -8.18 13.14 5.92
CA TRP A 186 -9.11 13.19 4.80
C TRP A 186 -10.00 11.95 4.73
N LEU A 187 -9.38 10.77 4.74
CA LEU A 187 -10.10 9.50 4.65
C LEU A 187 -11.08 9.31 5.82
N SER A 188 -10.71 9.76 7.02
CA SER A 188 -11.54 9.69 8.23
C SER A 188 -12.82 10.52 8.18
N LYS A 189 -12.93 11.49 7.26
CA LYS A 189 -14.16 12.27 7.06
C LYS A 189 -15.27 11.46 6.38
N PHE A 190 -14.88 10.48 5.56
CA PHE A 190 -15.81 9.68 4.76
C PHE A 190 -16.02 8.28 5.35
N ILE A 191 -15.03 7.76 6.06
CA ILE A 191 -15.01 6.38 6.56
C ILE A 191 -14.48 6.38 7.99
N THR A 192 -15.14 5.66 8.89
CA THR A 192 -14.54 5.34 10.19
C THR A 192 -13.41 4.34 9.97
N LEU A 193 -12.17 4.80 10.16
CA LEU A 193 -10.98 3.96 10.11
C LEU A 193 -10.92 3.08 11.36
N LYS A 194 -10.43 1.85 11.23
CA LYS A 194 -10.43 0.83 12.29
C LYS A 194 -9.02 0.34 12.59
N PRO A 195 -8.78 -0.24 13.79
CA PRO A 195 -7.56 -1.02 14.01
C PRO A 195 -7.41 -2.11 12.95
N GLY A 196 -6.24 -2.24 12.37
CA GLY A 196 -6.00 -3.18 11.29
C GLY A 196 -6.06 -2.56 9.88
N ASP A 197 -6.63 -1.39 9.72
CA ASP A 197 -6.66 -0.70 8.41
C ASP A 197 -5.25 -0.26 8.00
N ILE A 198 -4.99 -0.31 6.69
CA ILE A 198 -3.69 -0.08 6.07
C ILE A 198 -3.86 0.98 4.98
N ILE A 199 -2.86 1.87 4.84
CA ILE A 199 -2.84 2.89 3.80
C ILE A 199 -1.52 2.79 3.02
N PHE A 200 -1.59 2.45 1.74
CA PHE A 200 -0.54 2.62 0.76
C PHE A 200 -0.55 4.08 0.32
N THR A 201 0.58 4.78 0.46
CA THR A 201 0.62 6.25 0.38
C THR A 201 0.92 6.81 -1.01
N GLY A 202 1.00 5.96 -2.02
CA GLY A 202 1.35 6.35 -3.37
C GLY A 202 2.84 6.20 -3.69
N THR A 203 3.13 6.12 -4.98
CA THR A 203 4.45 5.78 -5.53
C THR A 203 5.10 6.95 -6.23
N PRO A 204 6.46 7.07 -6.22
CA PRO A 204 7.20 8.01 -7.06
C PRO A 204 7.25 7.57 -8.53
N ALA A 205 7.74 8.45 -9.41
CA ALA A 205 8.01 8.16 -10.82
C ALA A 205 9.04 7.02 -11.02
N GLY A 206 9.09 6.47 -12.23
CA GLY A 206 9.99 5.39 -12.63
C GLY A 206 9.29 4.04 -12.66
N VAL A 207 7.95 4.01 -12.67
CA VAL A 207 7.20 2.75 -12.80
C VAL A 207 7.46 2.10 -14.15
N SER A 208 7.69 0.79 -14.17
CA SER A 208 8.01 0.08 -15.41
C SER A 208 7.51 -1.36 -15.40
N LYS A 209 7.53 -1.98 -16.58
CA LYS A 209 7.08 -3.35 -16.79
C LYS A 209 7.99 -4.34 -16.07
N LEU A 210 7.36 -5.30 -15.42
CA LEU A 210 7.98 -6.50 -14.85
C LEU A 210 7.77 -7.69 -15.77
N ASN A 211 8.73 -8.60 -15.75
CA ASN A 211 8.70 -9.85 -16.50
C ASN A 211 8.76 -11.07 -15.56
N HIS A 212 8.51 -12.24 -16.10
CA HIS A 212 8.75 -13.49 -15.38
C HIS A 212 10.21 -13.59 -14.94
N ASN A 213 10.44 -14.10 -13.74
CA ASN A 213 11.72 -14.28 -13.07
C ASN A 213 12.43 -12.98 -12.65
N ASP A 214 11.84 -11.80 -12.81
CA ASP A 214 12.41 -10.57 -12.27
C ASP A 214 12.52 -10.66 -10.74
N GLU A 215 13.62 -10.13 -10.22
CA GLU A 215 13.90 -9.95 -8.80
C GLU A 215 13.69 -8.49 -8.44
N ILE A 216 12.83 -8.25 -7.47
CA ILE A 216 12.42 -6.92 -7.02
C ILE A 216 12.99 -6.68 -5.63
N GLU A 217 13.71 -5.58 -5.47
CA GLU A 217 14.22 -5.09 -4.19
C GLU A 217 13.71 -3.66 -3.97
N ALA A 218 13.01 -3.43 -2.87
CA ALA A 218 12.49 -2.12 -2.49
C ALA A 218 12.96 -1.76 -1.10
N GLU A 219 13.29 -0.49 -0.87
CA GLU A 219 13.81 0.01 0.39
C GLU A 219 13.25 1.39 0.72
N ILE A 220 13.01 1.61 2.01
CA ILE A 220 12.71 2.93 2.55
C ILE A 220 13.61 3.15 3.76
N GLU A 221 14.33 4.27 3.74
CA GLU A 221 15.27 4.67 4.77
C GLU A 221 14.60 4.66 6.16
N ASN A 222 15.27 4.05 7.16
CA ASN A 222 14.81 3.92 8.55
C ASN A 222 13.51 3.11 8.75
N ILE A 223 12.97 2.48 7.69
CA ILE A 223 11.79 1.59 7.75
C ILE A 223 12.21 0.16 7.49
N GLY A 224 12.91 -0.11 6.38
CA GLY A 224 13.37 -1.44 6.05
C GLY A 224 13.36 -1.73 4.55
N SER A 225 13.45 -3.01 4.22
CA SER A 225 13.49 -3.48 2.85
C SER A 225 12.49 -4.60 2.61
N LEU A 226 12.13 -4.77 1.36
CA LEU A 226 11.29 -5.84 0.82
C LEU A 226 12.00 -6.42 -0.40
N SER A 227 12.11 -7.74 -0.46
CA SER A 227 12.57 -8.42 -1.67
C SER A 227 11.67 -9.61 -2.01
N PHE A 228 11.42 -9.79 -3.29
CA PHE A 228 10.68 -10.94 -3.81
C PHE A 228 11.04 -11.19 -5.27
N LYS A 229 10.74 -12.42 -5.74
CA LYS A 229 10.92 -12.85 -7.13
C LYS A 229 9.58 -13.21 -7.75
N LEU A 230 9.33 -12.76 -8.97
CA LEU A 230 8.21 -13.22 -9.78
C LEU A 230 8.53 -14.59 -10.39
N ILE A 231 7.62 -15.56 -10.24
CA ILE A 231 7.81 -16.95 -10.73
C ILE A 231 6.62 -17.36 -11.60
N GLY A 232 6.84 -18.31 -12.50
CA GLY A 232 5.84 -18.87 -13.40
C GLY A 232 6.06 -18.58 -14.84
#